data_100b5adfdc48763a96bf2dde2a194ce7
#
_entry.id   100b5adfdc48763a96bf2dde2a194ce7
#
_cell.length_a   1.000
_cell.length_b   1.000
_cell.length_c   1.000
_cell.angle_alpha   90.00
_cell.angle_beta   90.00
_cell.angle_gamma   90.00
#
_symmetry.space_group_name_H-M   'P 1'
#
loop_
_entity.id
_entity.type
_entity.pdbx_description
1 polymer ?
#
loop_
_entity_poly.entity_id
_entity_poly.type
_entity_poly.pdbx_seq_one_letter_code
_entity_poly.pdbx_strand_id
1 'polypeptide(L)'
;MTDLTAEQIAQNYSAMGDSVALINDVIAGNAMADDDAADRQDCVDRNTQHLELMVAKDYWTSEDMTASNAAITAGNGYTAS
;
A
#
# COMPACT_ATOMS: atom_id res chain seq x y z
N MET A 1 1.90 20.59 -14.15
CA MET A 1 2.63 20.28 -12.93
C MET A 1 1.74 20.51 -11.72
N THR A 2 1.78 19.62 -10.76
CA THR A 2 0.98 19.76 -9.56
C THR A 2 1.86 20.24 -8.41
N ASP A 3 1.53 21.41 -7.91
CA ASP A 3 2.24 21.95 -6.76
C ASP A 3 1.49 21.55 -5.50
N LEU A 4 1.89 20.45 -4.90
CA LEU A 4 1.29 20.00 -3.66
C LEU A 4 1.87 20.77 -2.49
N THR A 5 1.00 21.10 -1.53
CA THR A 5 1.47 21.67 -0.27
C THR A 5 2.11 20.59 0.58
N ALA A 6 2.91 21.00 1.57
CA ALA A 6 3.48 20.06 2.52
C ALA A 6 2.40 19.25 3.23
N GLU A 7 1.24 19.87 3.50
CA GLU A 7 0.12 19.20 4.13
C GLU A 7 -0.47 18.12 3.22
N GLN A 8 -0.60 18.41 1.93
CA GLN A 8 -1.12 17.42 0.96
C GLN A 8 -0.15 16.26 0.81
N ILE A 9 1.14 16.52 0.77
CA ILE A 9 2.16 15.46 0.72
C ILE A 9 2.09 14.59 1.97
N ALA A 10 1.91 15.20 3.14
CA ALA A 10 1.78 14.46 4.40
C ALA A 10 0.52 13.59 4.41
N GLN A 11 -0.59 14.08 3.86
CA GLN A 11 -1.82 13.30 3.72
C GLN A 11 -1.61 12.10 2.80
N ASN A 12 -0.90 12.29 1.69
CA ASN A 12 -0.59 11.20 0.78
C ASN A 12 0.36 10.18 1.42
N TYR A 13 1.31 10.65 2.22
CA TYR A 13 2.19 9.77 2.97
C TYR A 13 1.40 8.89 3.95
N SER A 14 0.44 9.50 4.66
CA SER A 14 -0.44 8.77 5.56
C SER A 14 -1.27 7.72 4.82
N ALA A 15 -1.79 8.07 3.64
CA ALA A 15 -2.54 7.14 2.80
C ALA A 15 -1.68 5.96 2.34
N MET A 16 -0.41 6.21 2.00
CA MET A 16 0.53 5.13 1.68
C MET A 16 0.72 4.20 2.88
N GLY A 17 0.89 4.77 4.08
CA GLY A 17 1.03 3.99 5.30
C GLY A 17 -0.17 3.10 5.56
N ASP A 18 -1.38 3.61 5.31
CA ASP A 18 -2.60 2.84 5.48
C ASP A 18 -2.63 1.64 4.52
N SER A 19 -2.24 1.85 3.27
CA SER A 19 -2.18 0.75 2.29
C SER A 19 -1.12 -0.29 2.66
N VAL A 20 0.04 0.16 3.13
CA VAL A 20 1.10 -0.75 3.62
C VAL A 20 0.55 -1.61 4.76
N ALA A 21 -0.12 -0.98 5.73
CA ALA A 21 -0.67 -1.69 6.88
C ALA A 21 -1.71 -2.73 6.46
N LEU A 22 -2.60 -2.37 5.53
CA LEU A 22 -3.62 -3.29 5.04
C LEU A 22 -3.00 -4.52 4.37
N ILE A 23 -2.03 -4.30 3.49
CA ILE A 23 -1.35 -5.41 2.82
C ILE A 23 -0.68 -6.32 3.84
N ASN A 24 0.07 -5.74 4.76
CA ASN A 24 0.80 -6.52 5.77
C ASN A 24 -0.14 -7.28 6.69
N ASP A 25 -1.25 -6.67 7.09
CA ASP A 25 -2.22 -7.31 7.97
C ASP A 25 -2.91 -8.49 7.28
N VAL A 26 -3.29 -8.34 6.02
CA VAL A 26 -3.91 -9.44 5.28
C VAL A 26 -2.93 -10.59 5.10
N ILE A 27 -1.68 -10.29 4.71
CA ILE A 27 -0.65 -11.33 4.51
C ILE A 27 -0.34 -12.04 5.82
N ALA A 28 -0.31 -11.31 6.93
CA ALA A 28 -0.07 -11.88 8.26
C ALA A 28 -1.27 -12.65 8.82
N GLY A 29 -2.43 -12.55 8.18
CA GLY A 29 -3.64 -13.21 8.65
C GLY A 29 -4.33 -12.50 9.81
N ASN A 30 -4.01 -11.24 10.06
CA ASN A 30 -4.53 -10.49 11.19
C ASN A 30 -5.78 -9.67 10.85
N ALA A 31 -6.03 -9.43 9.58
CA ALA A 31 -7.15 -8.61 9.13
C ALA A 31 -8.06 -9.45 8.26
N MET A 32 -9.32 -9.04 8.16
CA MET A 32 -10.33 -9.66 7.30
C MET A 32 -10.53 -11.15 7.61
N ALA A 33 -10.53 -11.49 8.89
CA ALA A 33 -10.60 -12.87 9.33
C ALA A 33 -11.88 -13.58 8.86
N ASP A 34 -12.95 -12.83 8.68
CA ASP A 34 -14.24 -13.37 8.27
C ASP A 34 -14.45 -13.32 6.76
N ASP A 35 -13.47 -12.78 6.01
CA ASP A 35 -13.58 -12.63 4.57
C ASP A 35 -13.03 -13.85 3.86
N ASP A 36 -13.52 -14.09 2.65
CA ASP A 36 -13.02 -15.20 1.85
C ASP A 36 -11.72 -14.84 1.12
N ALA A 37 -11.14 -15.85 0.45
CA ALA A 37 -9.87 -15.67 -0.26
C ALA A 37 -9.97 -14.60 -1.35
N ALA A 38 -11.11 -14.52 -2.03
CA ALA A 38 -11.28 -13.53 -3.10
C ALA A 38 -11.26 -12.11 -2.55
N ASP A 39 -11.87 -11.88 -1.40
CA ASP A 39 -11.86 -10.56 -0.76
C ASP A 39 -10.47 -10.18 -0.28
N ARG A 40 -9.74 -11.13 0.29
CA ARG A 40 -8.37 -10.89 0.74
C ARG A 40 -7.46 -10.57 -0.44
N GLN A 41 -7.58 -11.32 -1.53
CA GLN A 41 -6.79 -11.08 -2.73
C GLN A 41 -7.10 -9.71 -3.32
N ASP A 42 -8.38 -9.35 -3.39
CA ASP A 42 -8.79 -8.04 -3.91
C ASP A 42 -8.23 -6.91 -3.07
N CYS A 43 -8.27 -7.03 -1.75
CA CYS A 43 -7.72 -6.02 -0.84
C CYS A 43 -6.22 -5.81 -1.10
N VAL A 44 -5.46 -6.90 -1.18
CA VAL A 44 -4.02 -6.81 -1.43
C VAL A 44 -3.75 -6.22 -2.82
N ASP A 45 -4.49 -6.68 -3.84
CA ASP A 45 -4.27 -6.20 -5.21
C ASP A 45 -4.55 -4.71 -5.35
N ARG A 46 -5.65 -4.23 -4.78
CA ARG A 46 -6.02 -2.82 -4.84
C ARG A 46 -5.01 -1.93 -4.12
N ASN A 47 -4.59 -2.36 -2.94
CA ASN A 47 -3.65 -1.57 -2.17
C ASN A 47 -2.26 -1.61 -2.78
N THR A 48 -1.86 -2.72 -3.38
CA THR A 48 -0.61 -2.81 -4.12
C THR A 48 -0.61 -1.84 -5.31
N GLN A 49 -1.70 -1.81 -6.08
CA GLN A 49 -1.83 -0.84 -7.18
C GLN A 49 -1.77 0.59 -6.70
N HIS A 50 -2.44 0.89 -5.59
CA HIS A 50 -2.41 2.23 -5.00
C HIS A 50 -0.98 2.65 -4.66
N LEU A 51 -0.21 1.74 -4.04
CA LEU A 51 1.17 2.03 -3.70
C LEU A 51 2.04 2.22 -4.94
N GLU A 52 1.83 1.42 -5.99
CA GLU A 52 2.58 1.58 -7.23
C GLU A 52 2.34 2.95 -7.85
N LEU A 53 1.11 3.44 -7.83
CA LEU A 53 0.78 4.77 -8.31
C LEU A 53 1.41 5.86 -7.44
N MET A 54 1.43 5.65 -6.12
CA MET A 54 1.97 6.64 -5.19
C MET A 54 3.49 6.73 -5.28
N VAL A 55 4.20 5.62 -5.34
CA VAL A 55 5.67 5.66 -5.41
C VAL A 55 6.17 6.19 -6.75
N ALA A 56 5.32 6.25 -7.76
CA ALA A 56 5.66 6.85 -9.04
C ALA A 56 5.76 8.37 -8.98
N LYS A 57 5.25 9.00 -7.92
CA LYS A 57 5.36 10.45 -7.73
C LYS A 57 6.81 10.84 -7.46
N ASP A 58 7.17 12.05 -7.83
CA ASP A 58 8.56 12.50 -7.80
C ASP A 58 8.94 13.29 -6.54
N TYR A 59 8.05 13.40 -5.56
CA TYR A 59 8.28 14.19 -4.35
C TYR A 59 8.66 13.35 -3.13
N TRP A 60 8.83 12.05 -3.28
CA TRP A 60 9.22 11.17 -2.18
C TRP A 60 10.72 10.98 -2.11
N THR A 61 11.25 10.83 -0.90
CA THR A 61 12.62 10.37 -0.70
C THR A 61 12.66 8.85 -0.74
N SER A 62 13.85 8.27 -0.85
CA SER A 62 13.99 6.81 -0.79
C SER A 62 13.50 6.26 0.54
N GLU A 63 13.74 6.98 1.64
CA GLU A 63 13.25 6.58 2.96
C GLU A 63 11.75 6.53 3.02
N ASP A 64 11.08 7.53 2.43
CA ASP A 64 9.63 7.61 2.42
C ASP A 64 9.02 6.39 1.75
N MET A 65 9.69 5.84 0.75
CA MET A 65 9.18 4.75 -0.08
C MET A 65 9.59 3.36 0.39
N THR A 66 10.44 3.25 1.39
CA THR A 66 10.99 1.95 1.80
C THR A 66 9.90 0.94 2.17
N ALA A 67 9.00 1.34 3.06
CA ALA A 67 7.92 0.45 3.50
C ALA A 67 6.94 0.16 2.35
N SER A 68 6.66 1.16 1.53
CA SER A 68 5.75 1.00 0.38
C SER A 68 6.33 0.04 -0.64
N ASN A 69 7.61 0.15 -0.96
CA ASN A 69 8.26 -0.75 -1.90
C ASN A 69 8.28 -2.19 -1.38
N ALA A 70 8.53 -2.37 -0.09
CA ALA A 70 8.49 -3.70 0.53
C ALA A 70 7.08 -4.30 0.46
N ALA A 71 6.05 -3.48 0.72
CA ALA A 71 4.66 -3.92 0.65
C ALA A 71 4.24 -4.25 -0.78
N ILE A 72 4.70 -3.48 -1.76
CA ILE A 72 4.44 -3.77 -3.17
C ILE A 72 5.00 -5.13 -3.55
N THR A 73 6.24 -5.41 -3.16
CA THR A 73 6.88 -6.69 -3.43
C THR A 73 6.09 -7.84 -2.77
N ALA A 74 5.72 -7.66 -1.51
CA ALA A 74 4.95 -8.68 -0.78
C ALA A 74 3.57 -8.87 -1.42
N GLY A 75 2.90 -7.78 -1.80
CA GLY A 75 1.59 -7.83 -2.43
C GLY A 75 1.61 -8.52 -3.78
N ASN A 76 2.64 -8.25 -4.58
CA ASN A 76 2.78 -8.90 -5.89
C ASN A 76 3.05 -10.39 -5.78
N GLY A 77 3.64 -10.83 -4.68
CA GLY A 77 3.90 -12.25 -4.44
C GLY A 77 2.78 -12.96 -3.68
N TYR A 78 1.75 -12.24 -3.27
CA TYR A 78 0.67 -12.81 -2.46
C TYR A 78 -0.37 -13.53 -3.31
N THR A 79 -0.73 -14.74 -2.90
CA THR A 79 -1.84 -15.48 -3.46
C THR A 79 -2.70 -15.98 -2.31
N ALA A 80 -3.94 -15.53 -2.25
CA ALA A 80 -4.87 -15.95 -1.21
C ALA A 80 -5.30 -17.41 -1.39
N SER A 81 -5.48 -18.08 -0.30
CA SER A 81 -5.90 -19.48 -0.31
C SER A 81 -7.12 -19.70 0.58
#